data_762ac6da383a4d6732e6aed2aeedc72a
#
_entry.id   762ac6da383a4d6732e6aed2aeedc72a
#
_cell.length_a   1.000
_cell.length_b   1.000
_cell.length_c   1.000
_cell.angle_alpha   90.00
_cell.angle_beta   90.00
_cell.angle_gamma   90.00
#
_symmetry.space_group_name_H-M   'P 1'
#
loop_
_entity.id
_entity.type
_entity.pdbx_description
1 polymer ?
#
loop_
_entity_poly.entity_id
_entity_poly.type
_entity_poly.pdbx_seq_one_letter_code
_entity_poly.pdbx_strand_id
1 'polypeptide(L)'
;MAVMDLNVSPLGQVEGDLDVRVTITDGVVTDAWTTAAMFRGFEIILKGKDPQAGLIMTPRICGICGGSHLYKACYALDTAWATYVPPNATRVRNIAQACETLQSIPRWFYAIMGPDLTAAQYAGAPSYEEAARRFAPYVGTSYQKGVTMSQLPVEIYAIFGGQWPHSSFMIPGGVMGAPTLSDLTRSLAILEHWGREWLEGEWLGCSVDRWLEIKTWDDVLAWMDENESQHNSDCAFFLRWAMEIGLDKYGVGYDNYLATGTFLDPELYQHPTVEGRNAALQARSGIYAKGQFFDFDQARVTEDITHSFFKGTGSRHPWEGVTDPIDPADGEAQQKYSWAKSPRYDVPDLGYVPLEVGPLARQMIAARPDAAAHQDYDPFIKNVIDQIGPSVMTRVLARVHEAPKYFKKVQQWLAELDLHADFYTKPAEPQEGKGFGSTEAARGSLSDWIVIEKGKIANYQVVTPTAWNIGPRDGSNALGPMEKSFIGTPIENPDFPVELGQVAHSYDSCLVCTVHAYDGKTGRQLAKFKMGGG
;
A
#
# COMPACT_ATOMS: atom_id res chain seq x y z
N MET A 1 21.43 32.83 2.57
CA MET A 1 20.55 31.66 2.46
C MET A 1 19.15 32.10 2.84
N ALA A 2 18.21 32.04 1.91
CA ALA A 2 16.81 32.28 2.20
C ALA A 2 16.25 31.00 2.83
N VAL A 3 15.71 31.10 4.05
CA VAL A 3 15.07 29.98 4.75
C VAL A 3 13.60 30.30 4.91
N MET A 4 12.73 29.35 4.57
CA MET A 4 11.28 29.50 4.67
C MET A 4 10.68 28.20 5.20
N ASP A 5 9.73 28.31 6.14
CA ASP A 5 8.88 27.21 6.54
C ASP A 5 7.57 27.25 5.75
N LEU A 6 7.18 26.11 5.18
CA LEU A 6 5.95 25.93 4.43
C LEU A 6 5.11 24.85 5.09
N ASN A 7 3.81 25.10 5.26
CA ASN A 7 2.85 24.12 5.76
C ASN A 7 1.72 23.94 4.75
N VAL A 8 1.56 22.72 4.24
CA VAL A 8 0.46 22.31 3.36
C VAL A 8 -0.52 21.47 4.19
N SER A 9 -1.69 22.03 4.50
CA SER A 9 -2.66 21.41 5.41
C SER A 9 -4.10 21.69 4.95
N PRO A 10 -4.87 20.69 4.54
CA PRO A 10 -4.39 19.34 4.21
C PRO A 10 -3.71 19.31 2.83
N LEU A 11 -2.81 18.34 2.63
CA LEU A 11 -2.39 17.95 1.30
C LEU A 11 -3.55 17.20 0.63
N GLY A 12 -3.99 17.67 -0.53
CA GLY A 12 -5.11 17.08 -1.28
C GLY A 12 -4.80 15.72 -1.89
N GLN A 13 -5.80 15.09 -2.53
CA GLN A 13 -5.67 13.86 -3.34
C GLN A 13 -5.09 12.65 -2.59
N VAL A 14 -5.34 12.58 -1.28
CA VAL A 14 -5.07 11.41 -0.43
C VAL A 14 -6.38 10.93 0.21
N GLU A 15 -6.43 9.69 0.63
CA GLU A 15 -7.58 9.17 1.38
C GLU A 15 -7.50 9.60 2.85
N GLY A 16 -8.21 10.66 3.20
CA GLY A 16 -8.15 11.32 4.51
C GLY A 16 -7.26 12.56 4.49
N ASP A 17 -6.83 13.04 5.68
CA ASP A 17 -6.10 14.30 5.81
C ASP A 17 -4.64 14.05 6.18
N LEU A 18 -3.73 14.47 5.31
CA LEU A 18 -2.29 14.50 5.52
C LEU A 18 -1.83 15.96 5.59
N ASP A 19 -1.15 16.34 6.66
CA ASP A 19 -0.46 17.61 6.70
C ASP A 19 1.04 17.39 6.44
N VAL A 20 1.62 18.26 5.64
CA VAL A 20 3.05 18.26 5.31
C VAL A 20 3.64 19.61 5.67
N ARG A 21 4.60 19.60 6.57
CA ARG A 21 5.42 20.79 6.89
C ARG A 21 6.84 20.55 6.40
N VAL A 22 7.41 21.53 5.73
CA VAL A 22 8.81 21.49 5.25
C VAL A 22 9.53 22.78 5.57
N THR A 23 10.85 22.68 5.80
CA THR A 23 11.77 23.80 5.79
C THR A 23 12.48 23.84 4.44
N ILE A 24 12.42 24.96 3.75
CA ILE A 24 13.02 25.18 2.43
C ILE A 24 14.21 26.13 2.61
N THR A 25 15.37 25.74 2.11
CA THR A 25 16.58 26.56 2.09
C THR A 25 17.04 26.73 0.64
N ASP A 26 17.12 27.99 0.17
CA ASP A 26 17.52 28.32 -1.21
C ASP A 26 16.72 27.54 -2.29
N GLY A 27 15.40 27.36 -2.07
CA GLY A 27 14.49 26.70 -3.01
C GLY A 27 14.45 25.17 -2.93
N VAL A 28 15.14 24.56 -1.96
CA VAL A 28 15.20 23.10 -1.80
C VAL A 28 14.77 22.69 -0.40
N VAL A 29 13.99 21.61 -0.27
CA VAL A 29 13.55 21.09 1.01
C VAL A 29 14.74 20.52 1.80
N THR A 30 14.95 21.03 3.01
CA THR A 30 16.05 20.63 3.90
C THR A 30 15.59 19.92 5.17
N ASP A 31 14.33 20.07 5.57
CA ASP A 31 13.71 19.31 6.66
C ASP A 31 12.21 19.12 6.39
N ALA A 32 11.60 18.05 6.95
CA ALA A 32 10.22 17.69 6.67
C ALA A 32 9.54 16.97 7.84
N TRP A 33 8.22 17.16 7.96
CA TRP A 33 7.34 16.49 8.93
C TRP A 33 6.05 16.08 8.23
N THR A 34 5.60 14.86 8.50
CA THR A 34 4.32 14.32 8.04
C THR A 34 3.38 14.11 9.22
N THR A 35 2.19 14.66 9.15
CA THR A 35 1.18 14.56 10.20
C THR A 35 -0.04 13.81 9.69
N ALA A 36 -0.33 12.66 10.30
CA ALA A 36 -1.65 12.07 10.22
C ALA A 36 -2.58 12.87 11.14
N ALA A 37 -3.53 13.57 10.55
CA ALA A 37 -4.32 14.58 11.27
C ALA A 37 -5.48 13.99 12.10
N MET A 38 -5.73 12.66 12.07
CA MET A 38 -6.97 12.07 12.57
C MET A 38 -6.76 10.76 13.35
N PHE A 39 -7.66 10.44 14.34
CA PHE A 39 -7.65 9.21 15.15
C PHE A 39 -9.03 8.54 15.27
N ARG A 40 -9.21 7.23 14.93
CA ARG A 40 -10.49 6.49 15.03
C ARG A 40 -10.54 5.40 16.10
N GLY A 41 -9.42 4.99 16.65
CA GLY A 41 -9.33 4.09 17.80
C GLY A 41 -9.80 2.65 17.56
N PHE A 42 -9.62 2.07 16.37
CA PHE A 42 -10.04 0.69 16.08
C PHE A 42 -9.42 -0.35 17.03
N GLU A 43 -8.17 -0.18 17.41
CA GLU A 43 -7.47 -1.04 18.36
C GLU A 43 -8.15 -1.01 19.75
N ILE A 44 -8.64 0.17 20.18
CA ILE A 44 -9.38 0.35 21.43
C ILE A 44 -10.79 -0.27 21.31
N ILE A 45 -11.47 -0.05 20.18
CA ILE A 45 -12.82 -0.56 19.92
C ILE A 45 -12.85 -2.09 19.95
N LEU A 46 -11.80 -2.74 19.43
CA LEU A 46 -11.71 -4.21 19.35
C LEU A 46 -11.44 -4.87 20.70
N LYS A 47 -10.78 -4.18 21.63
CA LYS A 47 -10.44 -4.74 22.95
C LYS A 47 -11.70 -5.16 23.71
N GLY A 48 -11.70 -6.38 24.27
CA GLY A 48 -12.79 -6.98 25.03
C GLY A 48 -13.93 -7.58 24.18
N LYS A 49 -13.87 -7.43 22.84
CA LYS A 49 -14.85 -8.03 21.92
C LYS A 49 -14.54 -9.50 21.63
N ASP A 50 -15.48 -10.14 20.95
CA ASP A 50 -15.29 -11.47 20.35
C ASP A 50 -14.15 -11.42 19.33
N PRO A 51 -13.29 -12.45 19.20
CA PRO A 51 -12.21 -12.48 18.23
C PRO A 51 -12.65 -12.23 16.78
N GLN A 52 -13.81 -12.76 16.38
CA GLN A 52 -14.37 -12.55 15.04
C GLN A 52 -14.83 -11.11 14.79
N ALA A 53 -14.95 -10.26 15.80
CA ALA A 53 -15.22 -8.83 15.61
C ALA A 53 -14.12 -8.15 14.76
N GLY A 54 -12.89 -8.66 14.77
CA GLY A 54 -11.82 -8.23 13.89
C GLY A 54 -12.19 -8.30 12.40
N LEU A 55 -12.87 -9.38 11.98
CA LEU A 55 -13.29 -9.58 10.58
C LEU A 55 -14.33 -8.55 10.11
N ILE A 56 -15.09 -8.00 11.05
CA ILE A 56 -16.12 -7.01 10.75
C ILE A 56 -15.58 -5.59 10.87
N MET A 57 -14.77 -5.34 11.89
CA MET A 57 -14.29 -3.98 12.19
C MET A 57 -13.10 -3.56 11.31
N THR A 58 -12.12 -4.46 11.06
CA THR A 58 -10.93 -4.08 10.29
C THR A 58 -11.23 -3.70 8.84
N PRO A 59 -12.15 -4.34 8.08
CA PRO A 59 -12.54 -3.86 6.75
C PRO A 59 -13.11 -2.44 6.74
N ARG A 60 -13.59 -1.93 7.86
CA ARG A 60 -14.13 -0.57 8.00
C ARG A 60 -13.07 0.47 8.32
N ILE A 61 -11.84 0.04 8.52
CA ILE A 61 -10.70 0.96 8.60
C ILE A 61 -10.58 1.74 7.28
N CYS A 62 -10.78 1.06 6.14
CA CYS A 62 -10.65 1.70 4.83
C CYS A 62 -11.71 1.20 3.84
N GLY A 63 -12.34 2.14 3.11
CA GLY A 63 -13.30 1.83 2.05
C GLY A 63 -12.68 1.35 0.74
N ILE A 64 -11.37 1.52 0.54
CA ILE A 64 -10.69 1.18 -0.72
C ILE A 64 -9.71 0.00 -0.61
N CYS A 65 -9.36 -0.41 0.61
CA CYS A 65 -8.52 -1.58 0.90
C CYS A 65 -9.11 -2.48 2.01
N GLY A 66 -10.44 -2.45 2.16
CA GLY A 66 -11.16 -3.23 3.17
C GLY A 66 -10.99 -4.74 2.98
N GLY A 67 -10.82 -5.20 1.75
CA GLY A 67 -10.53 -6.60 1.44
C GLY A 67 -9.17 -7.04 1.96
N SER A 68 -8.14 -6.23 1.80
CA SER A 68 -6.81 -6.50 2.38
C SER A 68 -6.86 -6.55 3.91
N HIS A 69 -7.65 -5.65 4.54
CA HIS A 69 -7.88 -5.70 5.98
C HIS A 69 -8.60 -6.98 6.42
N LEU A 70 -9.59 -7.45 5.67
CA LEU A 70 -10.26 -8.73 5.93
C LEU A 70 -9.32 -9.91 5.76
N TYR A 71 -8.55 -9.92 4.67
CA TYR A 71 -7.59 -10.99 4.33
C TYR A 71 -6.60 -11.23 5.49
N LYS A 72 -5.91 -10.19 5.96
CA LYS A 72 -4.94 -10.31 7.07
C LYS A 72 -5.60 -10.67 8.40
N ALA A 73 -6.80 -10.13 8.69
CA ALA A 73 -7.52 -10.44 9.92
C ALA A 73 -7.93 -11.92 9.97
N CYS A 74 -8.32 -12.49 8.82
CA CYS A 74 -8.56 -13.93 8.70
C CYS A 74 -7.30 -14.73 9.01
N TYR A 75 -6.15 -14.37 8.42
CA TYR A 75 -4.90 -15.08 8.70
C TYR A 75 -4.43 -14.93 10.15
N ALA A 76 -4.67 -13.79 10.79
CA ALA A 76 -4.38 -13.63 12.20
C ALA A 76 -5.21 -14.61 13.06
N LEU A 77 -6.49 -14.81 12.73
CA LEU A 77 -7.35 -15.78 13.42
C LEU A 77 -7.03 -17.23 13.03
N ASP A 78 -6.76 -17.53 11.76
CA ASP A 78 -6.30 -18.87 11.33
C ASP A 78 -5.06 -19.28 12.12
N THR A 79 -4.10 -18.34 12.31
CA THR A 79 -2.88 -18.57 13.09
C THR A 79 -3.19 -18.72 14.59
N ALA A 80 -4.02 -17.83 15.18
CA ALA A 80 -4.37 -17.89 16.59
C ALA A 80 -5.10 -19.17 16.98
N TRP A 81 -5.89 -19.73 16.06
CA TRP A 81 -6.71 -20.92 16.27
C TRP A 81 -6.14 -22.18 15.62
N ALA A 82 -4.96 -22.09 15.03
CA ALA A 82 -4.30 -23.18 14.31
C ALA A 82 -5.26 -23.88 13.31
N THR A 83 -6.01 -23.09 12.53
CA THR A 83 -7.08 -23.57 11.66
C THR A 83 -6.57 -23.83 10.25
N TYR A 84 -6.75 -25.05 9.74
CA TYR A 84 -6.46 -25.38 8.35
C TYR A 84 -7.39 -24.63 7.39
N VAL A 85 -6.83 -24.17 6.28
CA VAL A 85 -7.57 -23.48 5.20
C VAL A 85 -7.47 -24.31 3.94
N PRO A 86 -8.59 -24.75 3.35
CA PRO A 86 -8.57 -25.53 2.11
C PRO A 86 -7.92 -24.78 0.94
N PRO A 87 -7.27 -25.50 -0.02
CA PRO A 87 -6.62 -24.89 -1.18
C PRO A 87 -7.52 -23.94 -1.98
N ASN A 88 -8.76 -24.34 -2.25
CA ASN A 88 -9.70 -23.48 -2.96
C ASN A 88 -10.07 -22.19 -2.21
N ALA A 89 -10.22 -22.25 -0.89
CA ALA A 89 -10.45 -21.05 -0.10
C ALA A 89 -9.26 -20.09 -0.16
N THR A 90 -8.03 -20.64 -0.15
CA THR A 90 -6.80 -19.87 -0.34
C THR A 90 -6.77 -19.21 -1.72
N ARG A 91 -7.14 -19.93 -2.81
CA ARG A 91 -7.26 -19.35 -4.16
C ARG A 91 -8.27 -18.19 -4.20
N VAL A 92 -9.47 -18.39 -3.63
CA VAL A 92 -10.51 -17.35 -3.61
C VAL A 92 -10.03 -16.11 -2.84
N ARG A 93 -9.37 -16.30 -1.69
CA ARG A 93 -8.77 -15.19 -0.93
C ARG A 93 -7.70 -14.45 -1.75
N ASN A 94 -6.83 -15.18 -2.47
CA ASN A 94 -5.80 -14.60 -3.34
C ASN A 94 -6.42 -13.83 -4.51
N ILE A 95 -7.44 -14.38 -5.17
CA ILE A 95 -8.17 -13.69 -6.26
C ILE A 95 -8.74 -12.36 -5.76
N ALA A 96 -9.41 -12.36 -4.63
CA ALA A 96 -10.00 -11.15 -4.06
C ALA A 96 -8.93 -10.11 -3.70
N GLN A 97 -7.84 -10.52 -3.06
CA GLN A 97 -6.71 -9.64 -2.71
C GLN A 97 -6.05 -9.04 -3.95
N ALA A 98 -5.82 -9.83 -5.00
CA ALA A 98 -5.25 -9.36 -6.24
C ALA A 98 -6.20 -8.40 -6.98
N CYS A 99 -7.50 -8.70 -7.04
CA CYS A 99 -8.49 -7.84 -7.66
C CYS A 99 -8.61 -6.47 -6.97
N GLU A 100 -8.51 -6.42 -5.63
CA GLU A 100 -8.46 -5.15 -4.90
C GLU A 100 -7.20 -4.33 -5.26
N THR A 101 -6.06 -4.98 -5.50
CA THR A 101 -4.85 -4.30 -5.95
C THR A 101 -4.96 -3.84 -7.41
N LEU A 102 -5.47 -4.71 -8.30
CA LEU A 102 -5.64 -4.38 -9.72
C LEU A 102 -6.57 -3.17 -9.94
N GLN A 103 -7.66 -3.03 -9.16
CA GLN A 103 -8.51 -1.84 -9.23
C GLN A 103 -7.80 -0.58 -8.73
N SER A 104 -6.92 -0.72 -7.72
CA SER A 104 -6.25 0.42 -7.10
C SER A 104 -5.27 1.10 -8.05
N ILE A 105 -4.57 0.34 -8.92
CA ILE A 105 -3.52 0.86 -9.80
C ILE A 105 -4.05 1.93 -10.77
N PRO A 106 -5.04 1.67 -11.65
CA PRO A 106 -5.55 2.69 -12.56
C PRO A 106 -6.22 3.84 -11.81
N ARG A 107 -7.01 3.56 -10.77
CA ARG A 107 -7.66 4.61 -10.00
C ARG A 107 -6.64 5.55 -9.35
N TRP A 108 -5.61 5.01 -8.71
CA TRP A 108 -4.54 5.81 -8.13
C TRP A 108 -3.81 6.63 -9.19
N PHE A 109 -3.41 6.00 -10.30
CA PHE A 109 -2.65 6.71 -11.33
C PHE A 109 -3.44 7.89 -11.89
N TYR A 110 -4.67 7.68 -12.35
CA TYR A 110 -5.43 8.72 -13.01
C TYR A 110 -6.08 9.72 -12.04
N ALA A 111 -6.58 9.28 -10.88
CA ALA A 111 -7.33 10.17 -9.98
C ALA A 111 -6.49 10.82 -8.89
N ILE A 112 -5.32 10.26 -8.55
CA ILE A 112 -4.43 10.80 -7.52
C ILE A 112 -3.18 11.41 -8.15
N MET A 113 -2.42 10.65 -8.95
CA MET A 113 -1.19 11.13 -9.56
C MET A 113 -1.43 12.01 -10.79
N GLY A 114 -2.43 11.69 -11.62
CA GLY A 114 -2.73 12.39 -12.87
C GLY A 114 -2.95 13.90 -12.75
N PRO A 115 -3.71 14.41 -11.74
CA PRO A 115 -3.87 15.85 -11.53
C PRO A 115 -2.55 16.60 -11.37
N ASP A 116 -1.58 16.04 -10.64
CA ASP A 116 -0.26 16.66 -10.46
C ASP A 116 0.52 16.75 -11.78
N LEU A 117 0.31 15.78 -12.69
CA LEU A 117 0.96 15.76 -14.00
C LEU A 117 0.42 16.85 -14.94
N THR A 118 -0.69 17.50 -14.58
CA THR A 118 -1.34 18.56 -15.36
C THR A 118 -1.34 19.90 -14.63
N ALA A 119 -0.45 20.07 -13.64
CA ALA A 119 -0.33 21.31 -12.89
C ALA A 119 0.08 22.47 -13.82
N ALA A 120 -0.50 23.67 -13.57
CA ALA A 120 -0.35 24.83 -14.44
C ALA A 120 1.12 25.29 -14.57
N GLN A 121 1.99 24.99 -13.62
CA GLN A 121 3.42 25.32 -13.70
C GLN A 121 4.11 24.63 -14.88
N TYR A 122 3.58 23.52 -15.38
CA TYR A 122 4.12 22.79 -16.54
C TYR A 122 3.58 23.27 -17.90
N ALA A 123 2.70 24.29 -17.93
CA ALA A 123 2.04 24.74 -19.16
C ALA A 123 3.02 25.22 -20.27
N GLY A 124 4.27 25.52 -19.92
CA GLY A 124 5.32 25.87 -20.89
C GLY A 124 6.12 24.69 -21.45
N ALA A 125 5.93 23.49 -20.93
CA ALA A 125 6.66 22.31 -21.36
C ALA A 125 6.10 21.76 -22.69
N PRO A 126 6.94 21.25 -23.60
CA PRO A 126 6.55 20.80 -24.94
C PRO A 126 5.40 19.77 -24.96
N SER A 127 5.39 18.83 -24.02
CA SER A 127 4.38 17.75 -23.96
C SER A 127 3.16 18.06 -23.09
N TYR A 128 3.03 19.28 -22.55
CA TYR A 128 1.95 19.64 -21.61
C TYR A 128 0.54 19.47 -22.19
N GLU A 129 0.31 19.92 -23.42
CA GLU A 129 -1.00 19.81 -24.07
C GLU A 129 -1.46 18.34 -24.17
N GLU A 130 -0.54 17.45 -24.48
CA GLU A 130 -0.82 16.01 -24.53
C GLU A 130 -1.05 15.44 -23.15
N ALA A 131 -0.27 15.85 -22.13
CA ALA A 131 -0.49 15.46 -20.73
C ALA A 131 -1.88 15.91 -20.26
N ALA A 132 -2.27 17.16 -20.54
CA ALA A 132 -3.59 17.70 -20.20
C ALA A 132 -4.72 16.94 -20.93
N ARG A 133 -4.55 16.65 -22.24
CA ARG A 133 -5.52 15.89 -23.02
C ARG A 133 -5.77 14.50 -22.43
N ARG A 134 -4.73 13.83 -21.92
CA ARG A 134 -4.81 12.48 -21.33
C ARG A 134 -5.28 12.50 -19.89
N PHE A 135 -4.64 13.30 -19.03
CA PHE A 135 -4.67 13.13 -17.57
C PHE A 135 -5.44 14.22 -16.83
N ALA A 136 -5.92 15.28 -17.51
CA ALA A 136 -6.67 16.32 -16.82
C ALA A 136 -7.87 15.73 -16.06
N PRO A 137 -8.07 16.11 -14.77
CA PRO A 137 -9.13 15.56 -13.94
C PRO A 137 -10.51 15.71 -14.59
N TYR A 138 -11.28 14.64 -14.55
CA TYR A 138 -12.67 14.52 -15.05
C TYR A 138 -12.85 14.62 -16.58
N VAL A 139 -11.95 15.29 -17.30
CA VAL A 139 -12.11 15.57 -18.75
C VAL A 139 -11.08 14.86 -19.61
N GLY A 140 -9.94 14.46 -19.05
CA GLY A 140 -8.88 13.76 -19.80
C GLY A 140 -9.36 12.40 -20.32
N THR A 141 -8.96 12.07 -21.55
CA THR A 141 -9.41 10.85 -22.22
C THR A 141 -8.97 9.58 -21.48
N SER A 142 -7.71 9.50 -21.12
CA SER A 142 -7.16 8.38 -20.35
C SER A 142 -7.64 8.38 -18.89
N TYR A 143 -7.84 9.58 -18.30
CA TYR A 143 -8.45 9.70 -16.97
C TYR A 143 -9.83 9.04 -16.93
N GLN A 144 -10.72 9.39 -17.84
CA GLN A 144 -12.09 8.83 -17.88
C GLN A 144 -12.08 7.31 -18.09
N LYS A 145 -11.25 6.84 -19.03
CA LYS A 145 -11.12 5.41 -19.32
C LYS A 145 -10.53 4.64 -18.12
N GLY A 146 -9.43 5.11 -17.54
CA GLY A 146 -8.77 4.44 -16.42
C GLY A 146 -9.65 4.37 -15.16
N VAL A 147 -10.35 5.47 -14.81
CA VAL A 147 -11.28 5.48 -13.69
C VAL A 147 -12.46 4.51 -13.94
N THR A 148 -13.02 4.48 -15.15
CA THR A 148 -14.08 3.53 -15.52
C THR A 148 -13.58 2.09 -15.41
N MET A 149 -12.43 1.78 -15.99
CA MET A 149 -11.87 0.43 -15.99
C MET A 149 -11.46 -0.05 -14.58
N SER A 150 -11.17 0.87 -13.66
CA SER A 150 -10.84 0.49 -12.27
C SER A 150 -11.99 -0.22 -11.54
N GLN A 151 -13.22 -0.12 -12.01
CA GLN A 151 -14.37 -0.79 -11.41
C GLN A 151 -14.41 -2.31 -11.68
N LEU A 152 -13.86 -2.76 -12.81
CA LEU A 152 -14.00 -4.14 -13.26
C LEU A 152 -13.35 -5.17 -12.33
N PRO A 153 -12.11 -4.99 -11.84
CA PRO A 153 -11.53 -5.95 -10.90
C PRO A 153 -12.33 -6.09 -9.59
N VAL A 154 -12.99 -5.03 -9.10
CA VAL A 154 -13.82 -5.14 -7.89
C VAL A 154 -15.19 -5.76 -8.15
N GLU A 155 -15.67 -5.82 -9.40
CA GLU A 155 -16.81 -6.66 -9.75
C GLU A 155 -16.46 -8.15 -9.56
N ILE A 156 -15.24 -8.58 -9.94
CA ILE A 156 -14.75 -9.93 -9.68
C ILE A 156 -14.71 -10.19 -8.17
N TYR A 157 -14.15 -9.24 -7.39
CA TYR A 157 -14.16 -9.33 -5.93
C TYR A 157 -15.59 -9.52 -5.40
N ALA A 158 -16.56 -8.74 -5.89
CA ALA A 158 -17.94 -8.77 -5.43
C ALA A 158 -18.66 -10.08 -5.83
N ILE A 159 -18.30 -10.72 -6.93
CA ILE A 159 -18.82 -12.05 -7.31
C ILE A 159 -18.51 -13.08 -6.23
N PHE A 160 -17.30 -13.11 -5.69
CA PHE A 160 -16.89 -14.01 -4.60
C PHE A 160 -17.32 -13.51 -3.23
N GLY A 161 -17.23 -12.21 -3.00
CA GLY A 161 -17.40 -11.57 -1.69
C GLY A 161 -18.80 -11.06 -1.39
N GLY A 162 -19.73 -11.16 -2.34
CA GLY A 162 -21.10 -10.62 -2.24
C GLY A 162 -21.17 -9.10 -2.38
N GLN A 163 -20.13 -8.38 -2.00
CA GLN A 163 -20.01 -6.93 -2.14
C GLN A 163 -18.56 -6.46 -2.08
N TRP A 164 -18.30 -5.27 -2.59
CA TRP A 164 -17.12 -4.46 -2.31
C TRP A 164 -17.56 -3.00 -2.21
N PRO A 165 -17.06 -2.18 -1.25
CA PRO A 165 -16.20 -2.54 -0.15
C PRO A 165 -16.92 -3.21 1.04
N HIS A 166 -16.17 -3.44 2.14
CA HIS A 166 -16.68 -3.90 3.44
C HIS A 166 -17.35 -5.28 3.44
N SER A 167 -16.89 -6.20 2.60
CA SER A 167 -17.35 -7.58 2.61
C SER A 167 -16.90 -8.31 3.89
N SER A 168 -17.51 -9.46 4.17
CA SER A 168 -17.21 -10.31 5.33
C SER A 168 -17.12 -11.79 4.93
N PHE A 169 -16.84 -12.10 3.68
CA PHE A 169 -16.91 -13.46 3.15
C PHE A 169 -15.70 -14.34 3.51
N MET A 170 -14.55 -13.75 3.82
CA MET A 170 -13.40 -14.47 4.36
C MET A 170 -13.61 -14.69 5.85
N ILE A 171 -13.51 -15.93 6.27
CA ILE A 171 -13.70 -16.36 7.65
C ILE A 171 -12.58 -17.33 8.05
N PRO A 172 -12.26 -17.47 9.33
CA PRO A 172 -11.26 -18.44 9.77
C PRO A 172 -11.60 -19.85 9.26
N GLY A 173 -10.62 -20.49 8.65
CA GLY A 173 -10.79 -21.79 8.02
C GLY A 173 -11.29 -21.74 6.57
N GLY A 174 -11.53 -20.56 5.97
CA GLY A 174 -11.90 -20.51 4.56
C GLY A 174 -12.69 -19.29 4.12
N VAL A 175 -13.74 -19.53 3.31
CA VAL A 175 -14.66 -18.54 2.76
C VAL A 175 -16.11 -19.01 2.93
N MET A 176 -17.06 -18.08 2.98
CA MET A 176 -18.48 -18.36 3.29
C MET A 176 -19.24 -19.08 2.18
N GLY A 177 -18.75 -19.10 0.95
CA GLY A 177 -19.45 -19.71 -0.17
C GLY A 177 -18.52 -20.20 -1.27
N ALA A 178 -18.90 -21.30 -1.90
CA ALA A 178 -18.25 -21.79 -3.11
C ALA A 178 -18.79 -21.05 -4.34
N PRO A 179 -17.94 -20.65 -5.29
CA PRO A 179 -18.39 -20.07 -6.54
C PRO A 179 -19.07 -21.13 -7.43
N THR A 180 -19.90 -20.67 -8.35
CA THR A 180 -20.49 -21.48 -9.41
C THR A 180 -19.65 -21.39 -10.68
N LEU A 181 -19.90 -22.28 -11.65
CA LEU A 181 -19.28 -22.18 -12.98
C LEU A 181 -19.62 -20.85 -13.67
N SER A 182 -20.83 -20.34 -13.46
CA SER A 182 -21.23 -19.02 -13.98
C SER A 182 -20.39 -17.89 -13.40
N ASP A 183 -20.08 -17.95 -12.08
CA ASP A 183 -19.25 -16.96 -11.41
C ASP A 183 -17.81 -16.97 -11.96
N LEU A 184 -17.24 -18.16 -12.19
CA LEU A 184 -15.90 -18.28 -12.79
C LEU A 184 -15.88 -17.74 -14.23
N THR A 185 -16.86 -18.14 -15.05
CA THR A 185 -16.94 -17.69 -16.46
C THR A 185 -17.10 -16.17 -16.54
N ARG A 186 -17.96 -15.59 -15.69
CA ARG A 186 -18.16 -14.14 -15.62
C ARG A 186 -16.89 -13.42 -15.16
N SER A 187 -16.24 -13.93 -14.11
CA SER A 187 -15.00 -13.35 -13.58
C SER A 187 -13.89 -13.34 -14.62
N LEU A 188 -13.72 -14.45 -15.37
CA LEU A 188 -12.74 -14.53 -16.44
C LEU A 188 -13.05 -13.53 -17.57
N ALA A 189 -14.32 -13.44 -18.01
CA ALA A 189 -14.72 -12.49 -19.05
C ALA A 189 -14.48 -11.03 -18.65
N ILE A 190 -14.74 -10.67 -17.38
CA ILE A 190 -14.46 -9.34 -16.84
C ILE A 190 -12.94 -9.07 -16.83
N LEU A 191 -12.15 -10.03 -16.36
CA LEU A 191 -10.70 -9.91 -16.28
C LEU A 191 -10.07 -9.73 -17.66
N GLU A 192 -10.47 -10.56 -18.64
CA GLU A 192 -10.01 -10.48 -20.04
C GLU A 192 -10.40 -9.16 -20.70
N HIS A 193 -11.61 -8.68 -20.43
CA HIS A 193 -12.06 -7.38 -20.94
C HIS A 193 -11.21 -6.24 -20.36
N TRP A 194 -10.98 -6.24 -19.03
CA TRP A 194 -10.10 -5.27 -18.37
C TRP A 194 -8.66 -5.31 -18.90
N GLY A 195 -8.12 -6.53 -19.07
CA GLY A 195 -6.78 -6.75 -19.61
C GLY A 195 -6.63 -6.17 -21.01
N ARG A 196 -7.53 -6.51 -21.92
CA ARG A 196 -7.49 -6.07 -23.32
C ARG A 196 -7.71 -4.55 -23.46
N GLU A 197 -8.72 -3.98 -22.76
CA GLU A 197 -9.13 -2.60 -22.99
C GLU A 197 -8.25 -1.58 -22.27
N TRP A 198 -7.79 -1.91 -21.05
CA TRP A 198 -6.98 -0.98 -20.28
C TRP A 198 -5.52 -1.41 -20.21
N LEU A 199 -5.22 -2.61 -19.70
CA LEU A 199 -3.83 -2.99 -19.40
C LEU A 199 -2.98 -3.08 -20.66
N GLU A 200 -3.43 -3.84 -21.66
CA GLU A 200 -2.72 -4.02 -22.93
C GLU A 200 -2.99 -2.88 -23.91
N GLY A 201 -4.24 -2.44 -24.01
CA GLY A 201 -4.65 -1.44 -24.99
C GLY A 201 -4.25 -0.01 -24.65
N GLU A 202 -4.58 0.48 -23.45
CA GLU A 202 -4.33 1.87 -23.06
C GLU A 202 -2.99 2.04 -22.38
N TRP A 203 -2.71 1.14 -21.40
CA TRP A 203 -1.57 1.33 -20.50
C TRP A 203 -0.25 0.89 -21.14
N LEU A 204 -0.16 -0.34 -21.66
CA LEU A 204 1.11 -0.89 -22.18
C LEU A 204 1.30 -0.70 -23.70
N GLY A 205 0.23 -0.64 -24.49
CA GLY A 205 0.33 -0.67 -25.95
C GLY A 205 0.90 -1.98 -26.52
N CYS A 206 1.02 -3.03 -25.71
CA CYS A 206 1.50 -4.36 -26.08
C CYS A 206 0.87 -5.43 -25.18
N SER A 207 1.10 -6.71 -25.53
CA SER A 207 0.67 -7.81 -24.67
C SER A 207 1.38 -7.80 -23.31
N VAL A 208 0.70 -8.34 -22.29
CA VAL A 208 1.29 -8.56 -20.96
C VAL A 208 2.59 -9.38 -21.06
N ASP A 209 2.63 -10.40 -21.92
CA ASP A 209 3.81 -11.25 -22.09
C ASP A 209 5.00 -10.45 -22.63
N ARG A 210 4.78 -9.56 -23.64
CA ARG A 210 5.85 -8.67 -24.15
C ARG A 210 6.39 -7.73 -23.08
N TRP A 211 5.52 -7.14 -22.23
CA TRP A 211 5.95 -6.29 -21.12
C TRP A 211 6.80 -7.05 -20.10
N LEU A 212 6.43 -8.28 -19.77
CA LEU A 212 7.15 -9.10 -18.78
C LEU A 212 8.54 -9.59 -19.26
N GLU A 213 8.87 -9.42 -20.54
CA GLU A 213 10.23 -9.64 -21.09
C GLU A 213 11.21 -8.51 -20.75
N ILE A 214 10.73 -7.31 -20.37
CA ILE A 214 11.56 -6.16 -19.99
C ILE A 214 12.30 -6.47 -18.68
N LYS A 215 13.62 -6.24 -18.65
CA LYS A 215 14.47 -6.54 -17.49
C LYS A 215 15.37 -5.39 -17.04
N THR A 216 15.56 -4.38 -17.88
CA THR A 216 16.47 -3.25 -17.61
C THR A 216 15.82 -1.92 -18.00
N TRP A 217 16.41 -0.82 -17.57
CA TRP A 217 15.99 0.51 -18.02
C TRP A 217 16.20 0.69 -19.53
N ASP A 218 17.29 0.16 -20.08
CA ASP A 218 17.55 0.21 -21.53
C ASP A 218 16.47 -0.54 -22.32
N ASP A 219 15.95 -1.66 -21.79
CA ASP A 219 14.81 -2.36 -22.38
C ASP A 219 13.53 -1.50 -22.36
N VAL A 220 13.30 -0.73 -21.28
CA VAL A 220 12.17 0.22 -21.21
C VAL A 220 12.31 1.28 -22.28
N LEU A 221 13.50 1.88 -22.44
CA LEU A 221 13.75 2.89 -23.46
C LEU A 221 13.52 2.34 -24.87
N ALA A 222 14.01 1.12 -25.16
CA ALA A 222 13.76 0.45 -26.43
C ALA A 222 12.27 0.14 -26.65
N TRP A 223 11.58 -0.35 -25.60
CA TRP A 223 10.16 -0.68 -25.65
C TRP A 223 9.28 0.55 -25.93
N MET A 224 9.61 1.71 -25.39
CA MET A 224 8.82 2.94 -25.60
C MET A 224 8.70 3.35 -27.07
N ASP A 225 9.64 2.97 -27.91
CA ASP A 225 9.70 3.32 -29.33
C ASP A 225 9.66 2.10 -30.27
N GLU A 226 9.31 0.91 -29.76
CA GLU A 226 9.30 -0.33 -30.53
C GLU A 226 8.25 -0.32 -31.65
N ASN A 227 7.09 0.28 -31.39
CA ASN A 227 6.03 0.51 -32.37
C ASN A 227 5.11 1.66 -31.95
N GLU A 228 4.21 2.06 -32.84
CA GLU A 228 3.29 3.19 -32.63
C GLU A 228 2.35 2.96 -31.42
N SER A 229 1.90 1.74 -31.18
CA SER A 229 1.00 1.41 -30.09
C SER A 229 1.67 1.61 -28.72
N GLN A 230 2.92 1.12 -28.59
CA GLN A 230 3.72 1.30 -27.37
C GLN A 230 4.10 2.76 -27.19
N HIS A 231 4.55 3.44 -28.25
CA HIS A 231 4.88 4.87 -28.21
C HIS A 231 3.71 5.72 -27.71
N ASN A 232 2.49 5.43 -28.15
CA ASN A 232 1.27 6.17 -27.79
C ASN A 232 0.61 5.68 -26.50
N SER A 233 1.12 4.63 -25.86
CA SER A 233 0.58 4.12 -24.60
C SER A 233 0.74 5.12 -23.46
N ASP A 234 -0.14 5.04 -22.45
CA ASP A 234 -0.06 5.93 -21.30
C ASP A 234 1.21 5.72 -20.48
N CYS A 235 1.70 4.48 -20.38
CA CYS A 235 2.94 4.18 -19.67
C CYS A 235 4.16 4.83 -20.36
N ALA A 236 4.30 4.66 -21.67
CA ALA A 236 5.41 5.26 -22.41
C ALA A 236 5.33 6.80 -22.42
N PHE A 237 4.13 7.34 -22.60
CA PHE A 237 3.92 8.79 -22.49
C PHE A 237 4.26 9.30 -21.09
N PHE A 238 3.76 8.63 -20.02
CA PHE A 238 4.07 9.01 -18.64
C PHE A 238 5.59 9.04 -18.39
N LEU A 239 6.32 8.02 -18.82
CA LEU A 239 7.78 7.97 -18.60
C LEU A 239 8.51 9.12 -19.29
N ARG A 240 8.18 9.43 -20.56
CA ARG A 240 8.74 10.60 -21.25
C ARG A 240 8.38 11.91 -20.55
N TRP A 241 7.12 12.07 -20.20
CA TRP A 241 6.62 13.25 -19.51
C TRP A 241 7.27 13.42 -18.12
N ALA A 242 7.38 12.33 -17.36
CA ALA A 242 8.03 12.33 -16.05
C ALA A 242 9.49 12.79 -16.12
N MET A 243 10.24 12.34 -17.11
CA MET A 243 11.61 12.82 -17.35
C MET A 243 11.65 14.30 -17.79
N GLU A 244 10.70 14.72 -18.62
CA GLU A 244 10.62 16.11 -19.10
C GLU A 244 10.35 17.10 -17.92
N ILE A 245 9.49 16.73 -16.97
CA ILE A 245 9.17 17.56 -15.79
C ILE A 245 10.02 17.23 -14.56
N GLY A 246 10.99 16.33 -14.66
CA GLY A 246 11.99 16.04 -13.63
C GLY A 246 11.55 15.11 -12.50
N LEU A 247 10.47 14.29 -12.65
CA LEU A 247 10.04 13.33 -11.62
C LEU A 247 11.05 12.19 -11.37
N ASP A 248 12.03 12.04 -12.23
CA ASP A 248 13.16 11.12 -12.09
C ASP A 248 14.26 11.62 -11.15
N LYS A 249 14.18 12.88 -10.66
CA LYS A 249 15.27 13.57 -9.96
C LYS A 249 15.05 13.76 -8.46
N TYR A 250 13.85 13.57 -7.94
CA TYR A 250 13.51 13.78 -6.54
C TYR A 250 12.54 12.73 -5.99
N GLY A 251 12.28 12.81 -4.69
CA GLY A 251 11.52 11.80 -3.98
C GLY A 251 12.39 10.62 -3.51
N VAL A 252 13.69 10.82 -3.36
CA VAL A 252 14.65 9.79 -2.94
C VAL A 252 14.50 9.51 -1.46
N GLY A 253 14.10 8.28 -1.09
CA GLY A 253 13.98 7.84 0.30
C GLY A 253 15.29 7.36 0.93
N TYR A 254 15.19 6.36 1.81
CA TYR A 254 16.33 5.74 2.48
C TYR A 254 17.04 4.65 1.68
N ASP A 255 16.47 4.19 0.56
CA ASP A 255 16.86 2.94 -0.12
C ASP A 255 16.82 1.73 0.85
N ASN A 256 15.82 1.75 1.74
CA ASN A 256 15.53 0.67 2.68
C ASN A 256 14.07 0.24 2.48
N TYR A 257 13.83 -1.05 2.26
CA TYR A 257 12.53 -1.58 1.84
C TYR A 257 12.11 -2.79 2.67
N LEU A 258 10.79 -2.89 2.92
CA LEU A 258 10.16 -4.04 3.57
C LEU A 258 8.99 -4.53 2.75
N ALA A 259 8.90 -5.84 2.56
CA ALA A 259 7.68 -6.54 2.18
C ALA A 259 7.41 -7.67 3.18
N THR A 260 6.17 -7.77 3.67
CA THR A 260 5.75 -8.88 4.54
C THR A 260 5.23 -10.08 3.75
N GLY A 261 5.16 -9.95 2.43
CA GLY A 261 4.71 -10.99 1.50
C GLY A 261 3.20 -11.15 1.43
N THR A 262 2.74 -11.68 0.30
CA THR A 262 1.32 -11.93 0.03
C THR A 262 1.12 -13.13 -0.88
N PHE A 263 -0.14 -13.50 -1.08
CA PHE A 263 -0.59 -14.65 -1.87
C PHE A 263 0.04 -15.96 -1.39
N LEU A 264 -0.76 -16.74 -0.72
CA LEU A 264 -0.31 -18.05 -0.26
C LEU A 264 -0.47 -19.09 -1.38
N ASP A 265 0.52 -19.94 -1.53
CA ASP A 265 0.42 -21.10 -2.39
C ASP A 265 -0.60 -22.06 -1.79
N PRO A 266 -1.68 -22.37 -2.52
CA PRO A 266 -2.76 -23.20 -2.00
C PRO A 266 -2.35 -24.61 -1.61
N GLU A 267 -1.35 -25.16 -2.28
CA GLU A 267 -0.88 -26.54 -2.04
C GLU A 267 0.16 -26.62 -0.92
N LEU A 268 0.91 -25.52 -0.69
CA LEU A 268 1.95 -25.45 0.34
C LEU A 268 1.41 -24.95 1.69
N TYR A 269 0.35 -24.12 1.69
CA TYR A 269 -0.21 -23.57 2.91
C TYR A 269 -1.12 -24.58 3.64
N GLN A 270 -0.49 -25.55 4.30
CA GLN A 270 -1.19 -26.60 5.07
C GLN A 270 -1.07 -26.41 6.57
N HIS A 271 -0.20 -25.51 7.03
CA HIS A 271 0.06 -25.27 8.44
C HIS A 271 -0.17 -23.78 8.78
N PRO A 272 -1.19 -23.45 9.58
CA PRO A 272 -1.52 -22.07 9.94
C PRO A 272 -0.61 -21.55 11.06
N THR A 273 0.68 -21.54 10.79
CA THR A 273 1.75 -20.94 11.61
C THR A 273 2.44 -19.83 10.83
N VAL A 274 3.20 -18.97 11.52
CA VAL A 274 3.97 -17.92 10.87
C VAL A 274 5.00 -18.52 9.90
N GLU A 275 5.67 -19.60 10.31
CA GLU A 275 6.66 -20.33 9.50
C GLU A 275 6.01 -21.00 8.30
N GLY A 276 4.87 -21.68 8.49
CA GLY A 276 4.10 -22.31 7.41
C GLY A 276 3.58 -21.30 6.39
N ARG A 277 3.14 -20.14 6.86
CA ARG A 277 2.77 -19.02 5.99
C ARG A 277 3.96 -18.54 5.17
N ASN A 278 5.08 -18.25 5.81
CA ASN A 278 6.26 -17.72 5.14
C ASN A 278 6.81 -18.70 4.09
N ALA A 279 6.75 -19.99 4.36
CA ALA A 279 7.13 -21.03 3.39
C ALA A 279 6.18 -21.14 2.18
N ALA A 280 4.93 -20.73 2.34
CA ALA A 280 3.91 -20.81 1.29
C ALA A 280 3.72 -19.49 0.52
N LEU A 281 4.47 -18.43 0.79
CA LEU A 281 4.33 -17.14 0.10
C LEU A 281 4.66 -17.28 -1.40
N GLN A 282 3.74 -16.88 -2.26
CA GLN A 282 3.97 -16.75 -3.71
C GLN A 282 4.67 -15.43 -4.06
N ALA A 283 4.33 -14.35 -3.35
CA ALA A 283 5.11 -13.11 -3.34
C ALA A 283 5.81 -13.02 -1.98
N ARG A 284 7.12 -13.15 -1.99
CA ARG A 284 7.91 -13.37 -0.77
C ARG A 284 7.99 -12.17 0.15
N SER A 285 8.30 -12.45 1.42
CA SER A 285 8.67 -11.45 2.43
C SER A 285 10.18 -11.23 2.46
N GLY A 286 10.60 -10.07 2.97
CA GLY A 286 12.00 -9.75 3.18
C GLY A 286 12.23 -8.28 3.46
N ILE A 287 13.49 -7.96 3.75
CA ILE A 287 14.00 -6.61 3.91
C ILE A 287 15.18 -6.41 2.96
N TYR A 288 15.25 -5.24 2.36
CA TYR A 288 16.46 -4.73 1.71
C TYR A 288 16.88 -3.46 2.44
N ALA A 289 18.09 -3.42 2.98
CA ALA A 289 18.61 -2.26 3.68
C ALA A 289 20.13 -2.18 3.50
N LYS A 290 20.63 -0.98 3.22
CA LYS A 290 22.07 -0.71 3.03
C LYS A 290 22.73 -1.67 2.02
N GLY A 291 22.07 -1.98 0.94
CA GLY A 291 22.60 -2.85 -0.12
C GLY A 291 22.53 -4.36 0.18
N GLN A 292 21.87 -4.79 1.25
CA GLN A 292 21.79 -6.18 1.69
C GLN A 292 20.37 -6.66 1.83
N PHE A 293 20.13 -7.97 1.61
CA PHE A 293 18.85 -8.63 1.82
C PHE A 293 18.85 -9.40 3.13
N PHE A 294 17.71 -9.33 3.85
CA PHE A 294 17.45 -10.05 5.09
C PHE A 294 16.09 -10.72 5.04
N ASP A 295 15.93 -11.78 5.83
CA ASP A 295 14.64 -12.42 5.99
C ASP A 295 13.75 -11.59 6.92
N PHE A 296 12.44 -11.60 6.64
CA PHE A 296 11.45 -10.95 7.50
C PHE A 296 11.10 -11.84 8.70
N ASP A 297 11.22 -11.28 9.90
CA ASP A 297 10.74 -11.84 11.16
C ASP A 297 9.80 -10.85 11.84
N GLN A 298 8.54 -11.22 12.04
CA GLN A 298 7.56 -10.34 12.68
C GLN A 298 7.96 -9.94 14.12
N ALA A 299 8.78 -10.74 14.80
CA ALA A 299 9.25 -10.45 16.16
C ALA A 299 10.20 -9.23 16.24
N ARG A 300 10.71 -8.76 15.09
CA ARG A 300 11.59 -7.59 14.99
C ARG A 300 10.88 -6.29 14.66
N VAL A 301 9.55 -6.32 14.50
CA VAL A 301 8.74 -5.14 14.25
C VAL A 301 8.46 -4.41 15.57
N THR A 302 8.66 -3.10 15.59
CA THR A 302 8.24 -2.24 16.70
C THR A 302 7.51 -1.01 16.21
N GLU A 303 6.71 -0.39 17.07
CA GLU A 303 6.07 0.90 16.84
C GLU A 303 6.60 1.92 17.86
N ASP A 304 7.28 2.96 17.39
CA ASP A 304 7.70 4.09 18.21
C ASP A 304 6.56 5.11 18.31
N ILE A 305 6.33 5.66 19.51
CA ILE A 305 5.29 6.66 19.80
C ILE A 305 5.83 7.99 20.31
N THR A 306 7.13 8.20 20.25
CA THR A 306 7.79 9.39 20.82
C THR A 306 7.18 10.68 20.27
N HIS A 307 6.90 10.75 18.96
CA HIS A 307 6.31 11.90 18.30
C HIS A 307 4.84 11.69 17.91
N SER A 308 4.21 10.64 18.40
CA SER A 308 2.80 10.33 18.14
C SER A 308 1.91 10.72 19.33
N PHE A 309 0.68 11.17 19.10
CA PHE A 309 -0.26 11.62 20.14
C PHE A 309 -0.77 10.48 21.04
N PHE A 310 0.13 9.66 21.54
CA PHE A 310 -0.11 8.62 22.52
C PHE A 310 0.71 8.86 23.79
N LYS A 311 0.25 8.36 24.93
CA LYS A 311 0.87 8.53 26.25
C LYS A 311 2.22 7.85 26.32
N GLY A 312 3.22 8.59 26.82
CA GLY A 312 4.60 8.12 26.96
C GLY A 312 5.43 8.28 25.67
N THR A 313 6.54 7.57 25.62
CA THR A 313 7.54 7.60 24.52
C THR A 313 8.13 6.21 24.30
N GLY A 314 8.95 6.07 23.24
CA GLY A 314 9.70 4.87 22.91
C GLY A 314 8.94 3.84 22.11
N SER A 315 9.60 2.71 21.84
CA SER A 315 9.15 1.67 20.94
C SER A 315 8.67 0.43 21.68
N ARG A 316 7.63 -0.24 21.14
CA ARG A 316 7.15 -1.54 21.64
C ARG A 316 6.84 -2.46 20.48
N HIS A 317 7.03 -3.76 20.70
CA HIS A 317 6.50 -4.76 19.77
C HIS A 317 4.96 -4.76 19.80
N PRO A 318 4.24 -4.96 18.65
CA PRO A 318 2.78 -4.94 18.61
C PRO A 318 2.09 -5.92 19.56
N TRP A 319 2.69 -7.07 19.92
CA TRP A 319 2.16 -7.95 20.98
C TRP A 319 1.97 -7.24 22.32
N GLU A 320 2.79 -6.24 22.60
CA GLU A 320 2.81 -5.45 23.84
C GLU A 320 2.33 -4.02 23.61
N GLY A 321 1.83 -3.74 22.40
CA GLY A 321 1.36 -2.43 21.97
C GLY A 321 0.23 -1.93 22.86
N VAL A 322 0.29 -0.65 23.21
CA VAL A 322 -0.75 0.05 23.98
C VAL A 322 -1.19 1.28 23.18
N THR A 323 -2.51 1.39 22.99
CA THR A 323 -3.11 2.53 22.31
C THR A 323 -3.83 3.38 23.36
N ASP A 324 -3.12 4.36 23.93
CA ASP A 324 -3.60 5.30 24.96
C ASP A 324 -3.44 6.74 24.42
N PRO A 325 -4.48 7.28 23.73
CA PRO A 325 -4.40 8.58 23.10
C PRO A 325 -4.37 9.73 24.11
N ILE A 326 -3.63 10.80 23.77
CA ILE A 326 -3.62 12.05 24.53
C ILE A 326 -4.16 13.20 23.68
N ASP A 327 -4.76 14.19 24.35
CA ASP A 327 -5.19 15.42 23.66
C ASP A 327 -3.95 16.16 23.12
N PRO A 328 -3.91 16.53 21.83
CA PRO A 328 -2.82 17.37 21.29
C PRO A 328 -2.60 18.70 22.03
N ALA A 329 -3.61 19.18 22.80
CA ALA A 329 -3.51 20.38 23.63
C ALA A 329 -2.82 20.13 24.98
N ASP A 330 -2.61 18.88 25.39
CA ASP A 330 -1.97 18.55 26.66
C ASP A 330 -0.48 18.87 26.66
N GLY A 331 0.06 19.22 27.84
CA GLY A 331 1.48 19.50 28.00
C GLY A 331 2.41 18.34 27.63
N GLU A 332 1.96 17.07 27.73
CA GLU A 332 2.66 15.87 27.28
C GLU A 332 2.78 15.78 25.75
N ALA A 333 1.96 16.55 25.01
CA ALA A 333 1.93 16.53 23.56
C ALA A 333 2.91 17.50 22.88
N GLN A 334 3.68 18.32 23.63
CA GLN A 334 4.50 19.41 23.08
C GLN A 334 5.51 19.02 22.00
N GLN A 335 6.01 17.78 22.00
CA GLN A 335 6.94 17.26 21.01
C GLN A 335 6.29 16.28 20.02
N LYS A 336 4.98 16.09 20.12
CA LYS A 336 4.21 15.17 19.30
C LYS A 336 3.51 15.95 18.19
N TYR A 337 3.41 15.34 16.99
CA TYR A 337 2.84 16.04 15.86
C TYR A 337 2.00 15.17 14.93
N SER A 338 1.87 13.86 15.21
CA SER A 338 1.13 12.94 14.34
C SER A 338 0.28 11.96 15.15
N TRP A 339 -0.84 11.53 14.58
CA TRP A 339 -1.61 10.40 15.11
C TRP A 339 -1.12 9.05 14.60
N ALA A 340 -0.27 9.00 13.58
CA ALA A 340 0.39 7.77 13.17
C ALA A 340 1.44 7.37 14.21
N LYS A 341 1.48 6.08 14.58
CA LYS A 341 2.66 5.49 15.21
C LYS A 341 3.76 5.36 14.16
N SER A 342 4.98 5.18 14.59
CA SER A 342 6.16 5.09 13.72
C SER A 342 6.73 3.67 13.72
N PRO A 343 6.29 2.79 12.81
CA PRO A 343 6.85 1.46 12.70
C PRO A 343 8.34 1.49 12.35
N ARG A 344 9.09 0.61 13.00
CA ARG A 344 10.52 0.38 12.78
C ARG A 344 10.80 -1.11 12.76
N TYR A 345 11.90 -1.48 12.13
CA TYR A 345 12.35 -2.87 12.09
C TYR A 345 13.79 -2.96 12.59
N ASP A 346 14.05 -3.91 13.49
CA ASP A 346 15.38 -4.22 13.98
C ASP A 346 16.12 -5.07 12.95
N VAL A 347 16.86 -4.43 12.06
CA VAL A 347 17.67 -5.10 11.04
C VAL A 347 18.97 -5.60 11.69
N PRO A 348 19.37 -6.87 11.48
CA PRO A 348 20.62 -7.39 12.00
C PRO A 348 21.80 -6.45 11.70
N ASP A 349 22.62 -6.17 12.70
CA ASP A 349 23.79 -5.30 12.64
C ASP A 349 23.55 -3.80 12.31
N LEU A 350 22.30 -3.42 11.98
CA LEU A 350 21.93 -2.03 11.69
C LEU A 350 21.02 -1.40 12.76
N GLY A 351 20.39 -2.23 13.62
CA GLY A 351 19.44 -1.79 14.62
C GLY A 351 18.09 -1.36 14.02
N TYR A 352 17.35 -0.53 14.76
CA TYR A 352 16.04 -0.04 14.33
C TYR A 352 16.16 0.98 13.20
N VAL A 353 15.58 0.65 12.04
CA VAL A 353 15.61 1.51 10.85
C VAL A 353 14.21 1.77 10.33
N PRO A 354 13.96 2.95 9.73
CA PRO A 354 12.78 3.22 8.94
C PRO A 354 12.84 2.46 7.61
N LEU A 355 11.72 1.85 7.21
CA LEU A 355 11.60 1.09 5.97
C LEU A 355 10.42 1.60 5.14
N GLU A 356 10.65 1.85 3.85
CA GLU A 356 9.60 2.10 2.87
C GLU A 356 8.88 0.77 2.57
N VAL A 357 7.55 0.82 2.48
CA VAL A 357 6.71 -0.30 2.05
C VAL A 357 5.89 0.11 0.82
N GLY A 358 5.46 -0.87 0.05
CA GLY A 358 4.64 -0.65 -1.13
C GLY A 358 5.19 -1.33 -2.37
N PRO A 359 4.70 -0.96 -3.56
CA PRO A 359 5.10 -1.60 -4.80
C PRO A 359 6.61 -1.58 -5.04
N LEU A 360 7.29 -0.45 -4.81
CA LEU A 360 8.74 -0.38 -4.95
C LEU A 360 9.44 -1.39 -4.02
N ALA A 361 9.03 -1.44 -2.75
CA ALA A 361 9.58 -2.38 -1.79
C ALA A 361 9.37 -3.84 -2.22
N ARG A 362 8.16 -4.20 -2.66
CA ARG A 362 7.86 -5.57 -3.15
C ARG A 362 8.74 -5.97 -4.33
N GLN A 363 8.92 -5.07 -5.29
CA GLN A 363 9.76 -5.34 -6.47
C GLN A 363 11.26 -5.42 -6.10
N MET A 364 11.72 -4.63 -5.15
CA MET A 364 13.09 -4.75 -4.63
C MET A 364 13.31 -6.11 -3.94
N ILE A 365 12.33 -6.58 -3.14
CA ILE A 365 12.42 -7.90 -2.48
C ILE A 365 12.30 -9.05 -3.49
N ALA A 366 11.47 -8.90 -4.53
CA ALA A 366 11.35 -9.89 -5.61
C ALA A 366 12.66 -10.10 -6.39
N ALA A 367 13.57 -9.12 -6.37
CA ALA A 367 14.87 -9.18 -7.04
C ALA A 367 15.99 -9.86 -6.22
N ARG A 368 15.68 -10.45 -5.07
CA ARG A 368 16.66 -11.08 -4.17
C ARG A 368 17.42 -12.24 -4.87
N PRO A 369 18.75 -12.16 -5.06
CA PRO A 369 19.48 -13.09 -5.94
C PRO A 369 19.56 -14.53 -5.42
N ASP A 370 19.68 -14.72 -4.09
CA ASP A 370 19.77 -16.05 -3.46
C ASP A 370 18.45 -16.85 -3.54
N ALA A 371 17.39 -16.21 -4.00
CA ALA A 371 16.09 -16.82 -4.24
C ALA A 371 15.65 -16.69 -5.72
N ALA A 372 16.59 -16.69 -6.66
CA ALA A 372 16.31 -16.57 -8.11
C ALA A 372 15.45 -17.74 -8.68
N ALA A 373 15.37 -18.87 -7.98
CA ALA A 373 14.48 -19.98 -8.34
C ALA A 373 13.04 -19.81 -7.83
N HIS A 374 12.76 -18.79 -7.03
CA HIS A 374 11.41 -18.55 -6.52
C HIS A 374 10.50 -18.00 -7.63
N GLN A 375 9.22 -18.39 -7.59
CA GLN A 375 8.24 -18.05 -8.66
C GLN A 375 7.96 -16.54 -8.84
N ASP A 376 8.26 -15.71 -7.84
CA ASP A 376 8.10 -14.26 -7.92
C ASP A 376 9.39 -13.51 -8.30
N TYR A 377 10.50 -14.25 -8.55
CA TYR A 377 11.78 -13.61 -8.88
C TYR A 377 11.65 -12.70 -10.09
N ASP A 378 11.97 -11.43 -9.87
CA ASP A 378 11.89 -10.41 -10.91
C ASP A 378 12.92 -9.30 -10.64
N PRO A 379 14.02 -9.24 -11.40
CA PRO A 379 15.07 -8.27 -11.20
C PRO A 379 14.79 -6.91 -11.85
N PHE A 380 13.69 -6.76 -12.60
CA PHE A 380 13.44 -5.60 -13.46
C PHE A 380 13.56 -4.27 -12.71
N ILE A 381 12.73 -4.04 -11.71
CA ILE A 381 12.72 -2.76 -10.98
C ILE A 381 14.03 -2.51 -10.23
N LYS A 382 14.66 -3.57 -9.69
CA LYS A 382 15.99 -3.44 -9.06
C LYS A 382 17.04 -2.96 -10.08
N ASN A 383 17.03 -3.52 -11.28
CA ASN A 383 17.93 -3.11 -12.34
C ASN A 383 17.67 -1.64 -12.78
N VAL A 384 16.40 -1.21 -12.82
CA VAL A 384 16.05 0.19 -13.06
C VAL A 384 16.61 1.09 -11.94
N ILE A 385 16.39 0.72 -10.68
CA ILE A 385 16.90 1.47 -9.52
C ILE A 385 18.43 1.55 -9.52
N ASP A 386 19.13 0.47 -9.89
CA ASP A 386 20.59 0.46 -9.97
C ASP A 386 21.13 1.38 -11.09
N GLN A 387 20.35 1.62 -12.15
CA GLN A 387 20.73 2.48 -13.27
C GLN A 387 20.37 3.96 -13.06
N ILE A 388 19.17 4.26 -12.54
CA ILE A 388 18.66 5.64 -12.50
C ILE A 388 18.24 6.11 -11.09
N GLY A 389 18.34 5.26 -10.07
CA GLY A 389 18.01 5.58 -8.68
C GLY A 389 16.51 5.55 -8.34
N PRO A 390 16.18 5.55 -7.03
CA PRO A 390 14.80 5.70 -6.57
C PRO A 390 14.32 7.14 -6.75
N SER A 391 13.06 7.31 -7.17
CA SER A 391 12.45 8.62 -7.42
C SER A 391 10.92 8.51 -7.42
N VAL A 392 10.23 9.64 -7.60
CA VAL A 392 8.77 9.64 -7.86
C VAL A 392 8.46 8.77 -9.08
N MET A 393 9.17 8.95 -10.20
CA MET A 393 8.96 8.19 -11.44
C MET A 393 9.13 6.68 -11.22
N THR A 394 10.17 6.26 -10.54
CA THR A 394 10.44 4.82 -10.33
C THR A 394 9.46 4.18 -9.36
N ARG A 395 8.89 4.91 -8.37
CA ARG A 395 7.76 4.40 -7.55
C ARG A 395 6.51 4.17 -8.39
N VAL A 396 6.20 5.08 -9.33
CA VAL A 396 5.09 4.89 -10.27
C VAL A 396 5.33 3.66 -11.13
N LEU A 397 6.51 3.55 -11.75
CA LEU A 397 6.87 2.41 -12.60
C LEU A 397 6.75 1.08 -11.84
N ALA A 398 7.26 1.01 -10.61
CA ALA A 398 7.16 -0.19 -9.77
C ALA A 398 5.71 -0.60 -9.50
N ARG A 399 4.81 0.38 -9.23
CA ARG A 399 3.39 0.10 -8.97
C ARG A 399 2.67 -0.41 -10.21
N VAL A 400 2.88 0.22 -11.34
CA VAL A 400 2.17 -0.19 -12.57
C VAL A 400 2.70 -1.51 -13.13
N HIS A 401 3.96 -1.85 -12.84
CA HIS A 401 4.54 -3.16 -13.19
C HIS A 401 3.86 -4.34 -12.46
N GLU A 402 3.18 -4.11 -11.36
CA GLU A 402 2.44 -5.17 -10.66
C GLU A 402 1.16 -5.60 -11.41
N ALA A 403 0.55 -4.70 -12.19
CA ALA A 403 -0.70 -5.02 -12.89
C ALA A 403 -0.57 -6.23 -13.83
N PRO A 404 0.41 -6.33 -14.75
CA PRO A 404 0.59 -7.50 -15.59
C PRO A 404 0.89 -8.78 -14.80
N LYS A 405 1.64 -8.70 -13.70
CA LYS A 405 1.96 -9.85 -12.84
C LYS A 405 0.70 -10.39 -12.15
N TYR A 406 -0.11 -9.51 -11.56
CA TYR A 406 -1.32 -9.91 -10.85
C TYR A 406 -2.44 -10.33 -11.80
N PHE A 407 -2.53 -9.74 -12.98
CA PHE A 407 -3.43 -10.17 -14.04
C PHE A 407 -3.21 -11.65 -14.39
N LYS A 408 -1.96 -12.07 -14.65
CA LYS A 408 -1.61 -13.46 -14.92
C LYS A 408 -1.92 -14.38 -13.73
N LYS A 409 -1.68 -13.93 -12.51
CA LYS A 409 -1.98 -14.71 -11.29
C LYS A 409 -3.48 -14.94 -11.12
N VAL A 410 -4.32 -13.93 -11.34
CA VAL A 410 -5.78 -14.08 -11.24
C VAL A 410 -6.31 -15.03 -12.32
N GLN A 411 -5.80 -14.92 -13.58
CA GLN A 411 -6.13 -15.88 -14.64
C GLN A 411 -5.81 -17.33 -14.21
N GLN A 412 -4.60 -17.54 -13.67
CA GLN A 412 -4.16 -18.85 -13.19
C GLN A 412 -5.08 -19.38 -12.09
N TRP A 413 -5.31 -18.62 -11.03
CA TRP A 413 -6.13 -19.08 -9.89
C TRP A 413 -7.59 -19.32 -10.27
N LEU A 414 -8.18 -18.52 -11.17
CA LEU A 414 -9.53 -18.78 -11.70
C LEU A 414 -9.60 -20.12 -12.46
N ALA A 415 -8.56 -20.45 -13.23
CA ALA A 415 -8.49 -21.72 -13.98
C ALA A 415 -8.24 -22.93 -13.08
N GLU A 416 -7.58 -22.75 -11.92
CA GLU A 416 -7.24 -23.81 -10.97
C GLU A 416 -8.33 -24.12 -9.92
N LEU A 417 -9.43 -23.32 -9.87
CA LEU A 417 -10.51 -23.57 -8.93
C LEU A 417 -11.27 -24.86 -9.25
N ASP A 418 -11.28 -25.78 -8.30
CA ASP A 418 -12.08 -27.02 -8.36
C ASP A 418 -13.42 -26.81 -7.64
N LEU A 419 -14.51 -26.72 -8.40
CA LEU A 419 -15.86 -26.48 -7.86
C LEU A 419 -16.40 -27.62 -6.99
N HIS A 420 -15.74 -28.78 -6.96
CA HIS A 420 -16.13 -29.94 -6.18
C HIS A 420 -15.33 -30.13 -4.88
N ALA A 421 -14.27 -29.36 -4.69
CA ALA A 421 -13.44 -29.42 -3.49
C ALA A 421 -13.94 -28.47 -2.39
N ASP A 422 -13.39 -28.61 -1.19
CA ASP A 422 -13.80 -27.85 -0.02
C ASP A 422 -13.36 -26.39 -0.09
N PHE A 423 -14.21 -25.48 0.43
CA PHE A 423 -13.96 -24.05 0.58
C PHE A 423 -13.92 -23.59 2.05
N TYR A 424 -14.12 -24.50 2.99
CA TYR A 424 -14.19 -24.17 4.40
C TYR A 424 -13.85 -25.37 5.30
N THR A 425 -13.12 -25.10 6.36
CA THR A 425 -12.88 -26.00 7.49
C THR A 425 -13.31 -25.31 8.78
N LYS A 426 -14.15 -25.96 9.58
CA LYS A 426 -14.64 -25.38 10.82
C LYS A 426 -13.50 -25.21 11.84
N PRO A 427 -13.25 -23.99 12.37
CA PRO A 427 -12.24 -23.76 13.40
C PRO A 427 -12.65 -24.34 14.77
N ALA A 428 -11.66 -24.62 15.61
CA ALA A 428 -11.90 -25.08 16.98
C ALA A 428 -12.21 -23.94 17.96
N GLU A 429 -11.87 -22.69 17.63
CA GLU A 429 -12.10 -21.46 18.40
C GLU A 429 -11.60 -21.53 19.87
N PRO A 430 -10.31 -21.79 20.11
CA PRO A 430 -9.77 -21.87 21.46
C PRO A 430 -9.92 -20.53 22.20
N GLN A 431 -10.10 -20.63 23.53
CA GLN A 431 -10.31 -19.46 24.41
C GLN A 431 -9.02 -18.66 24.64
N GLU A 432 -7.88 -19.22 24.35
CA GLU A 432 -6.56 -18.60 24.50
C GLU A 432 -5.81 -18.74 23.19
N GLY A 433 -5.10 -17.68 22.76
CA GLY A 433 -4.31 -17.73 21.55
C GLY A 433 -3.61 -16.41 21.20
N LYS A 434 -2.60 -16.51 20.39
CA LYS A 434 -1.95 -15.37 19.74
C LYS A 434 -1.86 -15.63 18.24
N GLY A 435 -2.21 -14.64 17.45
CA GLY A 435 -2.18 -14.76 16.00
C GLY A 435 -1.55 -13.55 15.32
N PHE A 436 -0.74 -13.83 14.31
CA PHE A 436 -0.17 -12.85 13.40
C PHE A 436 -0.73 -13.10 12.00
N GLY A 437 -1.25 -12.06 11.38
CA GLY A 437 -1.67 -12.08 9.98
C GLY A 437 -1.10 -10.89 9.24
N SER A 438 -0.54 -11.11 8.07
CA SER A 438 -0.04 -10.03 7.22
C SER A 438 -0.31 -10.28 5.75
N THR A 439 -0.35 -9.21 4.97
CA THR A 439 -0.46 -9.21 3.51
C THR A 439 0.18 -7.95 2.95
N GLU A 440 0.37 -7.96 1.64
CA GLU A 440 0.70 -6.76 0.88
C GLU A 440 -0.59 -6.18 0.28
N ALA A 441 -1.12 -5.12 0.89
CA ALA A 441 -2.17 -4.32 0.27
C ALA A 441 -1.61 -3.53 -0.93
N ALA A 442 -2.44 -2.90 -1.74
CA ALA A 442 -1.99 -2.06 -2.85
C ALA A 442 -0.91 -1.05 -2.42
N ARG A 443 -0.98 -0.56 -1.19
CA ARG A 443 -0.07 0.45 -0.60
C ARG A 443 1.13 -0.11 0.13
N GLY A 444 1.18 -1.44 0.35
CA GLY A 444 2.32 -2.11 1.03
C GLY A 444 1.92 -3.01 2.18
N SER A 445 2.88 -3.26 3.05
CA SER A 445 2.79 -4.21 4.17
C SER A 445 1.74 -3.83 5.20
N LEU A 446 0.77 -4.70 5.39
CA LEU A 446 -0.38 -4.56 6.28
C LEU A 446 -0.44 -5.76 7.22
N SER A 447 -0.38 -5.53 8.53
CA SER A 447 -0.26 -6.61 9.52
C SER A 447 -1.18 -6.41 10.71
N ASP A 448 -1.69 -7.53 11.25
CA ASP A 448 -2.43 -7.61 12.51
C ASP A 448 -1.75 -8.54 13.50
N TRP A 449 -1.76 -8.12 14.76
CA TRP A 449 -1.42 -8.94 15.93
C TRP A 449 -2.64 -9.02 16.86
N ILE A 450 -3.14 -10.22 17.10
CA ILE A 450 -4.27 -10.48 18.00
C ILE A 450 -3.84 -11.34 19.18
N VAL A 451 -4.23 -10.94 20.38
CA VAL A 451 -4.10 -11.75 21.61
C VAL A 451 -5.51 -12.05 22.09
N ILE A 452 -5.80 -13.33 22.27
CA ILE A 452 -7.09 -13.84 22.76
C ILE A 452 -6.89 -14.41 24.16
N GLU A 453 -7.68 -13.92 25.11
CA GLU A 453 -7.73 -14.42 26.49
C GLU A 453 -9.20 -14.59 26.89
N LYS A 454 -9.53 -15.75 27.45
CA LYS A 454 -10.89 -16.10 27.89
C LYS A 454 -11.96 -15.89 26.79
N GLY A 455 -11.60 -16.20 25.54
CA GLY A 455 -12.47 -16.03 24.38
C GLY A 455 -12.74 -14.58 23.98
N LYS A 456 -11.93 -13.63 24.43
CA LYS A 456 -12.05 -12.21 24.10
C LYS A 456 -10.73 -11.65 23.59
N ILE A 457 -10.82 -10.60 22.78
CA ILE A 457 -9.63 -9.85 22.35
C ILE A 457 -9.03 -9.13 23.56
N ALA A 458 -7.88 -9.59 24.04
CA ALA A 458 -7.12 -8.92 25.10
C ALA A 458 -6.29 -7.78 24.53
N ASN A 459 -5.68 -7.97 23.34
CA ASN A 459 -4.98 -6.94 22.59
C ASN A 459 -5.20 -7.13 21.08
N TYR A 460 -5.25 -6.04 20.35
CA TYR A 460 -5.30 -6.01 18.89
C TYR A 460 -4.49 -4.82 18.39
N GLN A 461 -3.52 -5.05 17.52
CA GLN A 461 -2.70 -4.00 16.93
C GLN A 461 -2.69 -4.13 15.41
N VAL A 462 -2.78 -2.98 14.73
CA VAL A 462 -2.87 -2.89 13.27
C VAL A 462 -1.75 -1.99 12.76
N VAL A 463 -0.75 -2.58 12.12
CA VAL A 463 0.32 -1.81 11.46
C VAL A 463 0.04 -1.72 9.97
N THR A 464 -0.32 -0.52 9.52
CA THR A 464 -0.75 -0.26 8.14
C THR A 464 0.41 0.18 7.24
N PRO A 465 0.31 0.01 5.91
CA PRO A 465 1.32 0.51 4.98
C PRO A 465 1.57 2.01 5.13
N THR A 466 0.49 2.77 5.32
CA THR A 466 0.59 4.21 5.50
C THR A 466 1.31 4.57 6.79
N ALA A 467 1.11 3.82 7.89
CA ALA A 467 1.87 4.04 9.14
C ALA A 467 3.38 3.82 8.91
N TRP A 468 3.78 2.80 8.15
CA TRP A 468 5.18 2.62 7.76
C TRP A 468 5.74 3.84 7.03
N ASN A 469 5.03 4.32 6.00
CA ASN A 469 5.53 5.34 5.09
C ASN A 469 5.47 6.76 5.66
N ILE A 470 4.38 7.13 6.39
CA ILE A 470 4.18 8.47 6.94
C ILE A 470 4.41 8.56 8.45
N GLY A 471 4.80 7.46 9.10
CA GLY A 471 5.12 7.47 10.52
C GLY A 471 6.11 8.59 10.82
N PRO A 472 5.90 9.35 11.94
CA PRO A 472 6.77 10.46 12.30
C PRO A 472 8.19 9.98 12.62
N ARG A 473 9.08 10.92 12.91
CA ARG A 473 10.41 10.62 13.46
C ARG A 473 10.28 9.72 14.69
N ASP A 474 11.26 8.88 14.90
CA ASP A 474 11.37 8.06 16.11
C ASP A 474 12.13 8.77 17.23
N GLY A 475 12.26 8.09 18.37
CA GLY A 475 13.00 8.59 19.53
C GLY A 475 14.49 8.87 19.29
N SER A 476 15.08 8.37 18.21
CA SER A 476 16.43 8.72 17.75
C SER A 476 16.46 9.91 16.79
N ASN A 477 15.30 10.49 16.48
CA ASN A 477 15.09 11.54 15.49
C ASN A 477 15.35 11.10 14.04
N ALA A 478 15.31 9.79 13.76
CA ALA A 478 15.34 9.30 12.37
C ALA A 478 14.00 9.60 11.68
N LEU A 479 14.07 10.26 10.52
CA LEU A 479 12.90 10.65 9.72
C LEU A 479 12.06 9.42 9.33
N GLY A 480 10.75 9.59 9.21
CA GLY A 480 9.91 8.63 8.51
C GLY A 480 10.29 8.51 7.02
N PRO A 481 9.94 7.41 6.32
CA PRO A 481 10.31 7.22 4.91
C PRO A 481 9.85 8.36 4.00
N MET A 482 8.62 8.84 4.15
CA MET A 482 8.10 9.96 3.35
C MET A 482 8.75 11.28 3.75
N GLU A 483 8.96 11.55 5.04
CA GLU A 483 9.71 12.73 5.49
C GLU A 483 11.10 12.77 4.84
N LYS A 484 11.78 11.61 4.79
CA LYS A 484 13.08 11.48 4.13
C LYS A 484 13.00 11.74 2.63
N SER A 485 11.91 11.32 1.97
CA SER A 485 11.74 11.48 0.52
C SER A 485 11.46 12.93 0.09
N PHE A 486 11.00 13.78 1.01
CA PHE A 486 10.88 15.21 0.72
C PHE A 486 12.24 15.93 0.68
N ILE A 487 13.24 15.43 1.41
CA ILE A 487 14.56 16.07 1.48
C ILE A 487 15.22 16.07 0.10
N GLY A 488 15.66 17.25 -0.32
CA GLY A 488 16.28 17.45 -1.64
C GLY A 488 15.29 17.78 -2.76
N THR A 489 13.98 17.79 -2.46
CA THR A 489 12.95 18.18 -3.46
C THR A 489 13.07 19.67 -3.77
N PRO A 490 13.22 20.08 -5.04
CA PRO A 490 13.16 21.49 -5.44
C PRO A 490 11.71 21.96 -5.32
N ILE A 491 11.49 23.21 -4.89
CA ILE A 491 10.19 23.86 -4.86
C ILE A 491 10.25 25.07 -5.78
N GLU A 492 9.61 24.97 -6.94
CA GLU A 492 9.59 26.05 -7.92
C GLU A 492 8.64 27.18 -7.52
N ASN A 493 7.46 26.80 -7.02
CA ASN A 493 6.44 27.74 -6.59
C ASN A 493 5.95 27.43 -5.16
N PRO A 494 6.41 28.17 -4.12
CA PRO A 494 5.98 27.93 -2.75
C PRO A 494 4.48 28.17 -2.50
N ASP A 495 3.81 28.98 -3.32
CA ASP A 495 2.37 29.22 -3.21
C ASP A 495 1.56 28.05 -3.77
N PHE A 496 2.17 27.21 -4.60
CA PHE A 496 1.56 26.02 -5.17
C PHE A 496 2.61 24.89 -5.35
N PRO A 497 3.06 24.26 -4.24
CA PRO A 497 4.18 23.33 -4.22
C PRO A 497 3.77 21.92 -4.72
N VAL A 498 3.51 21.76 -6.01
CA VAL A 498 3.05 20.50 -6.60
C VAL A 498 4.05 19.37 -6.38
N GLU A 499 5.33 19.68 -6.27
CA GLU A 499 6.41 18.71 -6.03
C GLU A 499 6.23 17.96 -4.71
N LEU A 500 5.70 18.62 -3.66
CA LEU A 500 5.34 17.95 -2.41
C LEU A 500 4.17 16.97 -2.62
N GLY A 501 3.17 17.38 -3.40
CA GLY A 501 2.09 16.50 -3.83
C GLY A 501 2.62 15.28 -4.54
N GLN A 502 3.46 15.44 -5.55
CA GLN A 502 4.02 14.36 -6.35
C GLN A 502 4.82 13.35 -5.53
N VAL A 503 5.63 13.80 -4.56
CA VAL A 503 6.31 12.90 -3.62
C VAL A 503 5.30 12.13 -2.79
N ALA A 504 4.36 12.80 -2.13
CA ALA A 504 3.37 12.16 -1.26
C ALA A 504 2.44 11.19 -2.03
N HIS A 505 1.97 11.60 -3.22
CA HIS A 505 1.07 10.79 -4.06
C HIS A 505 1.78 9.57 -4.65
N SER A 506 3.10 9.61 -4.87
CA SER A 506 3.87 8.44 -5.30
C SER A 506 3.80 7.28 -4.31
N TYR A 507 3.62 7.58 -3.01
CA TYR A 507 3.39 6.59 -1.94
C TYR A 507 1.95 6.05 -1.90
N ASP A 508 0.98 6.74 -2.53
CA ASP A 508 -0.44 6.38 -2.46
C ASP A 508 -0.94 6.31 -1.00
N SER A 509 -0.74 7.36 -0.23
CA SER A 509 -1.05 7.35 1.20
C SER A 509 -2.54 7.28 1.48
N CYS A 510 -2.94 6.41 2.42
CA CYS A 510 -4.30 6.24 2.87
C CYS A 510 -4.40 6.60 4.37
N LEU A 511 -4.70 7.86 4.68
CA LEU A 511 -4.75 8.39 6.04
C LEU A 511 -5.93 7.84 6.82
N VAL A 512 -7.03 7.47 6.16
CA VAL A 512 -8.15 6.75 6.79
C VAL A 512 -7.72 5.40 7.37
N CYS A 513 -6.61 4.83 6.89
CA CYS A 513 -6.00 3.64 7.49
C CYS A 513 -5.28 3.97 8.80
N THR A 514 -4.89 5.23 9.03
CA THR A 514 -4.13 5.61 10.19
C THR A 514 -4.99 6.11 11.33
N VAL A 515 -5.98 7.03 11.14
CA VAL A 515 -6.76 7.46 12.33
C VAL A 515 -7.65 8.73 12.19
N HIS A 516 -8.75 8.91 12.96
CA HIS A 516 -9.61 10.10 12.98
C HIS A 516 -10.06 10.49 14.41
N ALA A 517 -10.18 11.78 14.73
CA ALA A 517 -10.66 12.27 16.03
C ALA A 517 -11.96 13.10 15.96
N TYR A 518 -12.96 12.67 16.73
CA TYR A 518 -14.11 13.48 17.13
C TYR A 518 -14.32 13.35 18.66
N ASP A 519 -14.69 14.46 19.31
CA ASP A 519 -15.14 14.36 20.70
C ASP A 519 -16.44 13.56 20.77
N GLY A 520 -16.36 12.38 21.38
CA GLY A 520 -17.48 11.44 21.50
C GLY A 520 -18.63 11.92 22.38
N LYS A 521 -18.49 13.03 23.15
CA LYS A 521 -19.53 13.61 23.98
C LYS A 521 -20.23 14.80 23.32
N THR A 522 -19.52 15.58 22.54
CA THR A 522 -20.05 16.82 21.96
C THR A 522 -20.26 16.77 20.44
N GLY A 523 -19.75 15.75 19.76
CA GLY A 523 -19.75 15.65 18.29
C GLY A 523 -18.92 16.75 17.61
N ARG A 524 -18.13 17.51 18.37
CA ARG A 524 -17.35 18.63 17.87
C ARG A 524 -16.06 18.13 17.25
N GLN A 525 -15.78 18.58 16.02
CA GLN A 525 -14.48 18.40 15.38
C GLN A 525 -13.42 19.13 16.21
N LEU A 526 -12.43 18.40 16.73
CA LEU A 526 -11.40 18.93 17.62
C LEU A 526 -10.38 19.83 16.89
N ALA A 527 -10.31 19.75 15.56
CA ALA A 527 -9.57 20.70 14.73
C ALA A 527 -10.38 21.05 13.48
N LYS A 528 -10.57 22.35 13.23
CA LYS A 528 -11.23 22.88 12.04
C LYS A 528 -10.26 23.82 11.35
N PHE A 529 -9.64 23.35 10.26
CA PHE A 529 -8.87 24.21 9.38
C PHE A 529 -9.81 24.82 8.33
N LYS A 530 -9.80 26.14 8.19
CA LYS A 530 -10.47 26.82 7.09
C LYS A 530 -9.58 26.71 5.87
N MET A 531 -10.08 26.09 4.80
CA MET A 531 -9.54 26.35 3.47
C MET A 531 -9.72 27.83 3.18
N GLY A 532 -8.64 28.53 2.86
CA GLY A 532 -8.69 29.86 2.32
C GLY A 532 -9.42 29.79 0.98
N GLY A 533 -10.63 30.34 0.92
CA GLY A 533 -11.28 30.57 -0.35
C GLY A 533 -10.56 31.73 -1.06
N GLY A 534 -10.12 31.48 -2.28
CA GLY A 534 -9.83 32.46 -3.28
C GLY A 534 -10.86 32.32 -4.38
#